data_045b4c5f007f0006b7fe53c402ef2c5c
#
_entry.id   045b4c5f007f0006b7fe53c402ef2c5c
#
_cell.length_a   1.000
_cell.length_b   1.000
_cell.length_c   1.000
_cell.angle_alpha   90.00
_cell.angle_beta   90.00
_cell.angle_gamma   90.00
#
_symmetry.space_group_name_H-M   'P 1'
#
loop_
_entity.id
_entity.type
_entity.pdbx_description
1 polymer ?
#
loop_
_entity_poly.entity_id
_entity_poly.type
_entity_poly.pdbx_seq_one_letter_code
_entity_poly.pdbx_strand_id
1 'polypeptide(L)'
;MEERQEKQMTGFDFRKEAEGLLDFIDKSPTVFHTVANAAAMLDAAGFCRLAESGHWELSAGKKYYVTRNGSSLIAFMIPGGEIGPFRLFCSHNDSPTFKVKVNAELEGGKAYTKLNVEQYGGALRAPWFDRPLSVAGRVLVQNGTAIETKLICIDRDLLMIPSVAIHMNRDANEGASYNVQNDMCPVFGDADAKGGWKKLIAQEAGVDEEQVLDMDLFLYNRQHGTFVGLNEEYLAAPRLDDLQCMYGSLRGFLEADAKSGISVYCAFDNEETGSVSRQGAASTFLHDVLVRICAALGGAQEDYLRAVAGSFMISGDNAHAVHPSHPEKADPVNRPQMNQGVVVKFNANQKYTSDARSGAVLRMLCARAGVPCQNYTNRSDMAGGSTLGNISNTQVSLQAVDIGMPQLAMHSSCEMAGAKDTAYLAALAKEFFEAELVVTDEEIRIF
;
A
#
# COMPACT_ATOMS: atom_id res chain seq x y z
N MET A 1 12.59 30.13 5.10
CA MET A 1 11.63 30.92 4.30
C MET A 1 10.98 30.06 3.22
N GLU A 2 11.73 29.22 2.52
CA GLU A 2 11.21 28.29 1.50
C GLU A 2 10.15 27.32 2.08
N GLU A 3 10.42 26.64 3.19
CA GLU A 3 9.45 25.72 3.83
C GLU A 3 8.13 26.41 4.23
N ARG A 4 8.17 27.68 4.65
CA ARG A 4 6.94 28.44 4.93
C ARG A 4 6.17 28.78 3.66
N GLN A 5 6.85 29.00 2.54
CA GLN A 5 6.21 29.25 1.24
C GLN A 5 5.63 27.97 0.66
N GLU A 6 6.35 26.84 0.75
CA GLU A 6 5.88 25.53 0.28
C GLU A 6 4.65 25.03 1.08
N LYS A 7 4.64 25.19 2.41
CA LYS A 7 3.46 24.91 3.25
C LYS A 7 2.26 25.80 2.90
N GLN A 8 2.51 27.03 2.49
CA GLN A 8 1.46 27.96 2.09
C GLN A 8 0.86 27.59 0.73
N MET A 9 1.60 26.84 -0.13
CA MET A 9 1.14 26.37 -1.43
C MET A 9 0.35 25.06 -1.35
N THR A 10 0.80 24.09 -0.57
CA THR A 10 0.20 22.74 -0.51
C THR A 10 -0.83 22.56 0.61
N GLY A 11 -0.83 23.40 1.62
CA GLY A 11 -1.67 23.25 2.81
C GLY A 11 -1.20 22.15 3.79
N PHE A 12 -0.17 21.37 3.44
CA PHE A 12 0.41 20.30 4.25
C PHE A 12 1.84 20.64 4.72
N ASP A 13 2.18 20.17 5.91
CA ASP A 13 3.50 20.34 6.50
C ASP A 13 4.36 19.13 6.15
N PHE A 14 5.45 19.32 5.40
CA PHE A 14 6.31 18.24 4.91
C PHE A 14 6.84 17.36 6.04
N ARG A 15 7.35 17.97 7.11
CA ARG A 15 7.91 17.24 8.25
C ARG A 15 6.83 16.45 8.97
N LYS A 16 5.69 17.04 9.23
CA LYS A 16 4.57 16.41 9.92
C LYS A 16 4.00 15.24 9.14
N GLU A 17 3.83 15.35 7.81
CA GLU A 17 3.31 14.26 7.00
C GLU A 17 4.34 13.14 6.86
N ALA A 18 5.63 13.45 6.79
CA ALA A 18 6.69 12.44 6.80
C ALA A 18 6.76 11.69 8.13
N GLU A 19 6.73 12.39 9.27
CA GLU A 19 6.67 11.77 10.61
C GLU A 19 5.41 10.92 10.78
N GLY A 20 4.27 11.40 10.28
CA GLY A 20 3.01 10.65 10.29
C GLY A 20 3.07 9.36 9.46
N LEU A 21 3.72 9.40 8.29
CA LEU A 21 3.96 8.20 7.47
C LEU A 21 4.86 7.20 8.21
N LEU A 22 5.96 7.63 8.81
CA LEU A 22 6.87 6.75 9.55
C LEU A 22 6.16 6.09 10.74
N ASP A 23 5.37 6.84 11.52
CA ASP A 23 4.55 6.31 12.61
C ASP A 23 3.50 5.31 12.10
N PHE A 24 2.85 5.59 10.96
CA PHE A 24 1.91 4.67 10.34
C PHE A 24 2.57 3.37 9.88
N ILE A 25 3.75 3.45 9.25
CA ILE A 25 4.54 2.29 8.82
C ILE A 25 4.95 1.44 10.03
N ASP A 26 5.45 2.05 11.09
CA ASP A 26 5.90 1.34 12.29
C ASP A 26 4.75 0.57 12.96
N LYS A 27 3.54 1.14 12.95
CA LYS A 27 2.32 0.50 13.47
C LYS A 27 1.69 -0.51 12.50
N SER A 28 2.17 -0.58 11.26
CA SER A 28 1.58 -1.38 10.18
C SER A 28 2.55 -2.46 9.67
N PRO A 29 3.00 -3.40 10.51
CA PRO A 29 3.97 -4.43 10.11
C PRO A 29 3.42 -5.42 9.07
N THR A 30 2.09 -5.52 8.94
CA THR A 30 1.42 -6.37 7.94
C THR A 30 0.16 -5.70 7.42
N VAL A 31 -0.34 -6.17 6.30
CA VAL A 31 -1.59 -5.73 5.65
C VAL A 31 -2.78 -5.66 6.62
N PHE A 32 -2.87 -6.59 7.57
CA PHE A 32 -3.97 -6.60 8.57
C PHE A 32 -3.87 -5.43 9.54
N HIS A 33 -2.66 -5.10 9.98
CA HIS A 33 -2.41 -3.95 10.85
C HIS A 33 -2.62 -2.64 10.07
N THR A 34 -2.22 -2.60 8.81
CA THR A 34 -2.45 -1.45 7.92
C THR A 34 -3.93 -1.11 7.82
N VAL A 35 -4.78 -2.10 7.54
CA VAL A 35 -6.22 -1.90 7.45
C VAL A 35 -6.82 -1.51 8.81
N ALA A 36 -6.35 -2.11 9.92
CA ALA A 36 -6.82 -1.75 11.26
C ALA A 36 -6.47 -0.29 11.61
N ASN A 37 -5.24 0.16 11.30
CA ASN A 37 -4.81 1.53 11.53
C ASN A 37 -5.55 2.54 10.64
N ALA A 38 -5.75 2.23 9.36
CA ALA A 38 -6.54 3.06 8.46
C ALA A 38 -8.01 3.15 8.91
N ALA A 39 -8.60 2.04 9.36
CA ALA A 39 -9.95 2.03 9.93
C ALA A 39 -10.04 2.91 11.18
N ALA A 40 -9.05 2.87 12.08
CA ALA A 40 -9.00 3.74 13.25
C ALA A 40 -8.90 5.23 12.87
N MET A 41 -8.15 5.58 11.82
CA MET A 41 -8.11 6.97 11.30
C MET A 41 -9.47 7.39 10.74
N LEU A 42 -10.16 6.50 10.03
CA LEU A 42 -11.51 6.76 9.49
C LEU A 42 -12.54 6.90 10.62
N ASP A 43 -12.51 6.02 11.62
CA ASP A 43 -13.39 6.10 12.81
C ASP A 43 -13.20 7.45 13.53
N ALA A 44 -11.94 7.88 13.74
CA ALA A 44 -11.61 9.16 14.34
C ALA A 44 -12.11 10.36 13.51
N ALA A 45 -12.21 10.20 12.18
CA ALA A 45 -12.76 11.22 11.26
C ALA A 45 -14.30 11.13 11.09
N GLY A 46 -14.97 10.25 11.85
CA GLY A 46 -16.42 10.13 11.87
C GLY A 46 -17.03 9.30 10.74
N PHE A 47 -16.26 8.41 10.12
CA PHE A 47 -16.79 7.43 9.17
C PHE A 47 -17.53 6.31 9.89
N CYS A 48 -18.63 5.84 9.30
CA CYS A 48 -19.39 4.71 9.80
C CYS A 48 -18.94 3.42 9.12
N ARG A 49 -18.55 2.41 9.90
CA ARG A 49 -18.21 1.09 9.38
C ARG A 49 -19.47 0.37 8.91
N LEU A 50 -19.42 -0.20 7.70
CA LEU A 50 -20.46 -1.04 7.12
C LEU A 50 -20.03 -2.51 7.14
N ALA A 51 -20.99 -3.39 7.43
CA ALA A 51 -20.78 -4.83 7.20
C ALA A 51 -21.03 -5.16 5.73
N GLU A 52 -20.10 -5.87 5.09
CA GLU A 52 -20.27 -6.27 3.69
C GLU A 52 -21.49 -7.21 3.51
N SER A 53 -21.75 -8.07 4.48
CA SER A 53 -22.92 -8.97 4.51
C SER A 53 -24.23 -8.32 4.95
N GLY A 54 -24.18 -7.07 5.45
CA GLY A 54 -25.35 -6.35 5.94
C GLY A 54 -26.11 -5.59 4.85
N HIS A 55 -27.32 -5.16 5.15
CA HIS A 55 -28.02 -4.16 4.36
C HIS A 55 -27.42 -2.77 4.59
N TRP A 56 -27.24 -1.97 3.53
CA TRP A 56 -26.67 -0.62 3.66
C TRP A 56 -27.78 0.43 3.58
N GLU A 57 -27.83 1.28 4.60
CA GLU A 57 -28.64 2.48 4.63
C GLU A 57 -27.70 3.69 4.54
N LEU A 58 -27.68 4.32 3.38
CA LEU A 58 -26.77 5.43 3.09
C LEU A 58 -27.54 6.75 3.04
N SER A 59 -26.90 7.84 3.47
CA SER A 59 -27.49 9.17 3.50
C SER A 59 -26.51 10.23 2.97
N ALA A 60 -27.05 11.26 2.34
CA ALA A 60 -26.29 12.45 1.96
C ALA A 60 -25.60 13.10 3.17
N GLY A 61 -24.41 13.65 2.95
CA GLY A 61 -23.58 14.26 3.99
C GLY A 61 -22.91 13.28 4.94
N LYS A 62 -22.98 11.97 4.68
CA LYS A 62 -22.40 10.93 5.53
C LYS A 62 -21.16 10.29 4.87
N LYS A 63 -20.35 9.67 5.73
CA LYS A 63 -19.07 9.04 5.40
C LYS A 63 -19.09 7.59 5.89
N TYR A 64 -18.63 6.67 5.05
CA TYR A 64 -18.68 5.24 5.32
C TYR A 64 -17.41 4.52 4.91
N TYR A 65 -17.16 3.36 5.49
CA TYR A 65 -16.15 2.43 5.00
C TYR A 65 -16.55 0.98 5.19
N VAL A 66 -15.98 0.11 4.37
CA VAL A 66 -16.15 -1.34 4.42
C VAL A 66 -14.80 -2.03 4.27
N THR A 67 -14.62 -3.17 4.92
CA THR A 67 -13.40 -3.99 4.81
C THR A 67 -13.73 -5.36 4.27
N ARG A 68 -12.84 -5.94 3.46
CA ARG A 68 -12.91 -7.33 3.00
C ARG A 68 -11.69 -8.09 3.49
N ASN A 69 -11.89 -9.28 4.07
CA ASN A 69 -10.84 -10.13 4.65
C ASN A 69 -10.02 -9.50 5.80
N GLY A 70 -10.36 -8.29 6.27
CA GLY A 70 -9.52 -7.51 7.20
C GLY A 70 -8.19 -7.07 6.61
N SER A 71 -8.03 -7.16 5.28
CA SER A 71 -6.80 -6.84 4.57
C SER A 71 -6.99 -5.89 3.39
N SER A 72 -8.23 -5.56 3.02
CA SER A 72 -8.57 -4.49 2.07
C SER A 72 -9.67 -3.61 2.62
N LEU A 73 -9.67 -2.34 2.17
CA LEU A 73 -10.59 -1.32 2.69
C LEU A 73 -11.04 -0.42 1.53
N ILE A 74 -12.34 -0.10 1.53
CA ILE A 74 -12.92 0.95 0.68
C ILE A 74 -13.69 1.92 1.57
N ALA A 75 -13.35 3.21 1.52
CA ALA A 75 -14.04 4.28 2.21
C ALA A 75 -14.65 5.25 1.21
N PHE A 76 -15.80 5.85 1.55
CA PHE A 76 -16.46 6.78 0.65
C PHE A 76 -17.23 7.88 1.38
N MET A 77 -17.35 9.02 0.71
CA MET A 77 -18.10 10.19 1.17
C MET A 77 -19.22 10.50 0.18
N ILE A 78 -20.42 10.76 0.69
CA ILE A 78 -21.63 11.08 -0.07
C ILE A 78 -22.00 12.54 0.22
N PRO A 79 -21.53 13.54 -0.56
CA PRO A 79 -21.76 14.93 -0.25
C PRO A 79 -23.21 15.36 -0.50
N GLY A 80 -23.85 14.89 -1.58
CA GLY A 80 -25.22 15.19 -1.98
C GLY A 80 -26.12 13.97 -2.03
N GLY A 81 -27.41 14.17 -2.31
CA GLY A 81 -28.39 13.09 -2.45
C GLY A 81 -28.50 12.49 -3.85
N GLU A 82 -27.84 13.10 -4.84
CA GLU A 82 -27.87 12.62 -6.23
C GLU A 82 -26.72 11.65 -6.50
N ILE A 83 -26.97 10.66 -7.36
CA ILE A 83 -25.95 9.73 -7.83
C ILE A 83 -25.15 10.44 -8.91
N GLY A 84 -23.94 10.86 -8.53
CA GLY A 84 -22.98 11.49 -9.45
C GLY A 84 -21.80 10.55 -9.78
N PRO A 85 -20.87 11.04 -10.62
CA PRO A 85 -19.64 10.33 -10.92
C PRO A 85 -18.83 10.04 -9.65
N PHE A 86 -18.07 8.94 -9.69
CA PHE A 86 -17.13 8.59 -8.64
C PHE A 86 -15.75 9.23 -8.88
N ARG A 87 -15.13 9.71 -7.83
CA ARG A 87 -13.71 10.09 -7.80
C ARG A 87 -12.99 9.08 -6.93
N LEU A 88 -12.17 8.25 -7.58
CA LEU A 88 -11.52 7.12 -6.91
C LEU A 88 -10.03 7.39 -6.77
N PHE A 89 -9.50 7.19 -5.56
CA PHE A 89 -8.07 7.05 -5.35
C PHE A 89 -7.79 5.65 -4.82
N CYS A 90 -7.03 4.87 -5.58
CA CYS A 90 -6.74 3.47 -5.29
C CYS A 90 -5.24 3.28 -5.07
N SER A 91 -4.87 2.53 -4.03
CA SER A 91 -3.50 2.13 -3.70
C SER A 91 -3.49 0.69 -3.19
N HIS A 92 -2.31 0.11 -2.98
CA HIS A 92 -2.22 -1.17 -2.30
C HIS A 92 -1.61 -1.03 -0.90
N ASN A 93 -1.74 -2.06 -0.08
CA ASN A 93 -1.36 -2.04 1.32
C ASN A 93 -0.53 -3.24 1.76
N ASP A 94 -0.26 -4.17 0.84
CA ASP A 94 0.67 -5.27 1.01
C ASP A 94 2.08 -4.85 0.56
N SER A 95 3.09 -5.61 0.95
CA SER A 95 4.49 -5.36 0.60
C SER A 95 5.26 -6.69 0.57
N PRO A 96 6.35 -6.81 -0.22
CA PRO A 96 7.12 -8.03 -0.30
C PRO A 96 7.75 -8.42 1.04
N THR A 97 7.60 -9.69 1.42
CA THR A 97 8.09 -10.22 2.68
C THR A 97 8.23 -11.76 2.62
N PHE A 98 8.30 -12.40 3.78
CA PHE A 98 8.29 -13.85 3.93
C PHE A 98 7.12 -14.27 4.83
N LYS A 99 6.25 -15.15 4.32
CA LYS A 99 5.14 -15.72 5.07
C LYS A 99 5.60 -16.99 5.80
N VAL A 100 5.23 -17.14 7.07
CA VAL A 100 5.45 -18.37 7.82
C VAL A 100 4.50 -19.44 7.30
N LYS A 101 5.03 -20.62 6.97
CA LYS A 101 4.23 -21.76 6.47
C LYS A 101 3.47 -22.44 7.61
N VAL A 102 2.42 -23.20 7.23
CA VAL A 102 1.54 -23.91 8.17
C VAL A 102 2.33 -24.80 9.15
N ASN A 103 3.30 -25.57 8.67
CA ASN A 103 4.26 -26.29 9.51
C ASN A 103 5.49 -25.41 9.68
N ALA A 104 5.49 -24.61 10.74
CA ALA A 104 6.39 -23.48 10.91
C ALA A 104 7.82 -23.85 11.31
N GLU A 105 8.02 -24.96 11.99
CA GLU A 105 9.34 -25.30 12.55
C GLU A 105 10.14 -26.21 11.64
N LEU A 106 11.42 -25.91 11.46
CA LEU A 106 12.42 -26.70 10.74
C LEU A 106 13.64 -26.97 11.64
N GLU A 107 14.22 -28.14 11.51
CA GLU A 107 15.52 -28.43 12.10
C GLU A 107 16.64 -27.75 11.30
N GLY A 108 17.48 -26.96 11.97
CA GLY A 108 18.69 -26.33 11.44
C GLY A 108 19.93 -27.14 11.83
N GLY A 109 20.15 -28.30 11.22
CA GLY A 109 21.12 -29.25 11.72
C GLY A 109 20.69 -29.81 13.09
N LYS A 110 21.64 -30.13 13.95
CA LYS A 110 21.32 -30.65 15.30
C LYS A 110 21.24 -29.56 16.38
N ALA A 111 21.60 -28.33 16.05
CA ALA A 111 21.85 -27.28 17.02
C ALA A 111 20.83 -26.14 16.99
N TYR A 112 20.02 -26.02 15.93
CA TYR A 112 19.15 -24.88 15.74
C TYR A 112 17.73 -25.30 15.37
N THR A 113 16.77 -24.50 15.79
CA THR A 113 15.40 -24.47 15.26
C THR A 113 15.24 -23.26 14.34
N LYS A 114 14.69 -23.45 13.14
CA LYS A 114 14.44 -22.40 12.15
C LYS A 114 12.93 -22.28 11.90
N LEU A 115 12.48 -21.13 11.38
CA LEU A 115 11.14 -21.01 10.85
C LEU A 115 11.11 -21.31 9.34
N ASN A 116 10.12 -22.12 8.94
CA ASN A 116 9.83 -22.46 7.58
C ASN A 116 9.01 -21.33 6.95
N VAL A 117 9.61 -20.64 5.99
CA VAL A 117 8.98 -19.49 5.34
C VAL A 117 8.91 -19.66 3.83
N GLU A 118 8.00 -18.94 3.20
CA GLU A 118 7.95 -18.76 1.75
C GLU A 118 7.93 -17.28 1.39
N GLN A 119 8.50 -16.94 0.26
CA GLN A 119 8.54 -15.57 -0.23
C GLN A 119 7.14 -15.13 -0.65
N TYR A 120 6.73 -13.95 -0.21
CA TYR A 120 5.56 -13.22 -0.63
C TYR A 120 5.99 -12.04 -1.49
N GLY A 121 5.52 -11.96 -2.74
CA GLY A 121 5.89 -10.91 -3.69
C GLY A 121 7.33 -10.99 -4.21
N GLY A 122 7.75 -9.94 -4.88
CA GLY A 122 9.04 -9.81 -5.58
C GLY A 122 10.20 -9.27 -4.71
N ALA A 123 10.42 -9.78 -3.48
CA ALA A 123 11.41 -9.25 -2.55
C ALA A 123 12.86 -9.30 -3.06
N LEU A 124 13.61 -8.20 -2.83
CA LEU A 124 15.07 -8.23 -2.81
C LEU A 124 15.55 -9.01 -1.58
N ARG A 125 16.26 -10.13 -1.78
CA ARG A 125 16.58 -11.06 -0.68
C ARG A 125 17.76 -10.61 0.18
N ALA A 126 18.80 -10.03 -0.45
CA ALA A 126 20.03 -9.61 0.23
C ALA A 126 19.77 -8.70 1.46
N PRO A 127 18.89 -7.70 1.40
CA PRO A 127 18.66 -6.81 2.54
C PRO A 127 17.99 -7.47 3.76
N TRP A 128 17.54 -8.72 3.67
CA TRP A 128 16.92 -9.46 4.80
C TRP A 128 17.94 -10.17 5.69
N PHE A 129 19.19 -10.32 5.23
CA PHE A 129 20.25 -10.94 6.02
C PHE A 129 20.78 -10.04 7.13
N ASP A 130 21.32 -10.66 8.17
CA ASP A 130 22.15 -10.09 9.23
C ASP A 130 21.50 -8.94 10.01
N ARG A 131 20.19 -8.97 10.13
CA ARG A 131 19.42 -7.96 10.87
C ARG A 131 18.37 -8.57 11.77
N PRO A 132 17.98 -7.88 12.85
CA PRO A 132 16.89 -8.31 13.70
C PRO A 132 15.56 -8.30 12.94
N LEU A 133 14.87 -9.44 12.98
CA LEU A 133 13.54 -9.63 12.42
C LEU A 133 12.57 -10.08 13.50
N SER A 134 11.30 -9.91 13.25
CA SER A 134 10.24 -10.47 14.08
C SER A 134 9.04 -10.89 13.22
N VAL A 135 7.94 -11.24 13.88
CA VAL A 135 6.73 -11.77 13.24
C VAL A 135 5.51 -10.96 13.67
N ALA A 136 4.65 -10.68 12.70
CA ALA A 136 3.35 -10.07 12.93
C ALA A 136 2.32 -10.67 11.96
N GLY A 137 1.04 -10.48 12.27
CA GLY A 137 -0.07 -10.92 11.41
C GLY A 137 -1.34 -11.17 12.18
N ARG A 138 -2.14 -12.11 11.71
CA ARG A 138 -3.39 -12.50 12.38
C ARG A 138 -3.35 -13.96 12.82
N VAL A 139 -4.03 -14.21 13.93
CA VAL A 139 -4.25 -15.55 14.51
C VAL A 139 -5.75 -15.77 14.60
N LEU A 140 -6.21 -16.92 14.14
CA LEU A 140 -7.60 -17.36 14.22
C LEU A 140 -7.74 -18.22 15.47
N VAL A 141 -8.57 -17.79 16.42
CA VAL A 141 -8.75 -18.46 17.70
C VAL A 141 -10.18 -18.93 17.90
N GLN A 142 -10.33 -20.09 18.52
CA GLN A 142 -11.64 -20.60 18.89
C GLN A 142 -12.13 -19.93 20.19
N ASN A 143 -13.33 -19.34 20.13
CA ASN A 143 -14.05 -18.83 21.28
C ASN A 143 -15.47 -19.44 21.31
N GLY A 144 -15.64 -20.54 22.05
CA GLY A 144 -16.86 -21.34 22.02
C GLY A 144 -17.15 -21.88 20.64
N THR A 145 -18.25 -21.42 20.00
CA THR A 145 -18.63 -21.79 18.62
C THR A 145 -18.15 -20.76 17.58
N ALA A 146 -17.51 -19.68 18.01
CA ALA A 146 -17.00 -18.65 17.12
C ALA A 146 -15.51 -18.87 16.79
N ILE A 147 -15.14 -18.39 15.59
CA ILE A 147 -13.73 -18.20 15.21
C ILE A 147 -13.48 -16.69 15.22
N GLU A 148 -12.60 -16.27 16.11
CA GLU A 148 -12.23 -14.86 16.24
C GLU A 148 -10.85 -14.59 15.62
N THR A 149 -10.68 -13.40 15.04
CA THR A 149 -9.39 -12.94 14.52
C THR A 149 -8.71 -12.05 15.56
N LYS A 150 -7.47 -12.39 15.93
CA LYS A 150 -6.61 -11.55 16.76
C LYS A 150 -5.41 -11.11 15.96
N LEU A 151 -5.09 -9.81 15.99
CA LEU A 151 -3.84 -9.30 15.44
C LEU A 151 -2.75 -9.41 16.49
N ILE A 152 -1.58 -9.90 16.07
CA ILE A 152 -0.39 -9.97 16.91
C ILE A 152 0.79 -9.29 16.22
N CYS A 153 1.62 -8.63 17.01
CA CYS A 153 2.90 -8.10 16.59
C CYS A 153 3.92 -8.37 17.69
N ILE A 154 4.85 -9.27 17.44
CA ILE A 154 5.88 -9.64 18.43
C ILE A 154 6.93 -8.54 18.45
N ASP A 155 6.84 -7.63 19.42
CA ASP A 155 7.70 -6.44 19.54
C ASP A 155 9.01 -6.75 20.27
N ARG A 156 9.79 -7.70 19.74
CA ARG A 156 11.17 -7.98 20.16
C ARG A 156 11.98 -8.57 19.02
N ASP A 157 13.29 -8.52 19.12
CA ASP A 157 14.21 -9.18 18.20
C ASP A 157 14.10 -10.70 18.38
N LEU A 158 13.38 -11.35 17.48
CA LEU A 158 13.02 -12.76 17.58
C LEU A 158 13.82 -13.65 16.65
N LEU A 159 14.12 -13.14 15.45
CA LEU A 159 14.64 -13.93 14.33
C LEU A 159 15.83 -13.25 13.68
N MET A 160 16.68 -14.07 13.04
CA MET A 160 17.74 -13.59 12.15
C MET A 160 17.94 -14.59 11.02
N ILE A 161 18.21 -14.06 9.80
CA ILE A 161 18.70 -14.85 8.67
C ILE A 161 20.21 -14.60 8.58
N PRO A 162 21.07 -15.51 9.08
CA PRO A 162 22.50 -15.25 9.07
C PRO A 162 23.10 -15.51 7.70
N SER A 163 23.99 -14.61 7.23
CA SER A 163 24.83 -14.85 6.07
C SER A 163 25.85 -15.96 6.31
N VAL A 164 26.20 -16.67 5.25
CA VAL A 164 27.37 -17.56 5.28
C VAL A 164 28.65 -16.71 5.36
N ALA A 165 29.49 -16.98 6.35
CA ALA A 165 30.71 -16.20 6.54
C ALA A 165 31.60 -16.19 5.29
N ILE A 166 32.25 -15.05 5.00
CA ILE A 166 33.09 -14.87 3.82
C ILE A 166 34.18 -15.95 3.68
N HIS A 167 34.65 -16.50 4.80
CA HIS A 167 35.66 -17.57 4.78
C HIS A 167 35.14 -18.90 4.20
N MET A 168 33.80 -19.11 4.24
CA MET A 168 33.13 -20.30 3.71
C MET A 168 32.43 -20.04 2.39
N ASN A 169 32.32 -18.78 1.97
CA ASN A 169 31.72 -18.34 0.71
C ASN A 169 32.55 -17.18 0.12
N ARG A 170 33.72 -17.48 -0.45
CA ARG A 170 34.67 -16.46 -0.89
C ARG A 170 34.17 -15.62 -2.07
N ASP A 171 33.28 -16.17 -2.86
CA ASP A 171 32.73 -15.53 -4.06
C ASP A 171 31.42 -14.74 -3.74
N ALA A 172 31.11 -14.55 -2.44
CA ALA A 172 29.87 -13.87 -1.99
C ALA A 172 29.69 -12.47 -2.57
N ASN A 173 30.78 -11.76 -2.89
CA ASN A 173 30.76 -10.41 -3.45
C ASN A 173 30.85 -10.37 -4.98
N GLU A 174 30.97 -11.50 -5.66
CA GLU A 174 31.08 -11.59 -7.12
C GLU A 174 29.74 -11.83 -7.83
N GLY A 175 28.64 -11.89 -7.07
CA GLY A 175 27.28 -12.10 -7.53
C GLY A 175 26.57 -13.15 -6.68
N ALA A 176 25.76 -12.70 -5.74
CA ALA A 176 25.02 -13.59 -4.85
C ALA A 176 23.67 -14.01 -5.47
N SER A 177 23.40 -15.32 -5.46
CA SER A 177 22.09 -15.90 -5.77
C SER A 177 21.60 -16.62 -4.52
N TYR A 178 20.45 -16.19 -3.98
CA TYR A 178 19.90 -16.78 -2.77
C TYR A 178 18.70 -17.69 -3.12
N ASN A 179 18.73 -18.92 -2.57
CA ASN A 179 17.64 -19.87 -2.68
C ASN A 179 16.69 -19.66 -1.47
N VAL A 180 15.41 -19.43 -1.75
CA VAL A 180 14.43 -19.11 -0.69
C VAL A 180 14.33 -20.22 0.36
N GLN A 181 14.29 -21.49 -0.06
CA GLN A 181 14.12 -22.61 0.86
C GLN A 181 15.37 -22.86 1.72
N ASN A 182 16.55 -22.68 1.15
CA ASN A 182 17.81 -22.99 1.83
C ASN A 182 18.33 -21.81 2.65
N ASP A 183 18.26 -20.59 2.10
CA ASP A 183 18.97 -19.45 2.63
C ASP A 183 18.08 -18.51 3.45
N MET A 184 16.75 -18.44 3.17
CA MET A 184 15.89 -17.42 3.75
C MET A 184 15.08 -17.88 4.97
N CYS A 185 15.20 -19.14 5.41
CA CYS A 185 14.54 -19.63 6.62
C CYS A 185 15.29 -19.15 7.88
N PRO A 186 14.72 -18.19 8.67
CA PRO A 186 15.45 -17.59 9.78
C PRO A 186 15.68 -18.55 10.95
N VAL A 187 16.74 -18.31 11.71
CA VAL A 187 16.97 -18.96 13.00
C VAL A 187 15.96 -18.42 14.01
N PHE A 188 15.25 -19.33 14.67
CA PHE A 188 14.26 -19.06 15.69
C PHE A 188 14.79 -19.33 17.11
N GLY A 189 15.70 -20.28 17.25
CA GLY A 189 16.34 -20.61 18.53
C GLY A 189 17.33 -21.77 18.38
N ASP A 190 17.80 -22.24 19.52
CA ASP A 190 18.59 -23.49 19.60
C ASP A 190 17.68 -24.73 19.43
N ALA A 191 18.23 -25.92 19.66
CA ALA A 191 17.49 -27.17 19.56
C ALA A 191 16.30 -27.28 20.53
N ASP A 192 16.42 -26.62 21.70
CA ASP A 192 15.41 -26.67 22.76
C ASP A 192 14.19 -25.77 22.43
N ALA A 193 14.31 -24.88 21.46
CA ALA A 193 13.21 -24.08 20.95
C ALA A 193 12.17 -24.87 20.14
N LYS A 194 12.49 -26.11 19.76
CA LYS A 194 11.58 -26.99 19.01
C LYS A 194 10.28 -27.25 19.79
N GLY A 195 9.14 -27.09 19.13
CA GLY A 195 7.80 -27.18 19.73
C GLY A 195 7.35 -25.90 20.44
N GLY A 196 8.17 -24.85 20.44
CA GLY A 196 7.88 -23.58 21.10
C GLY A 196 7.04 -22.59 20.28
N TRP A 197 6.93 -22.80 18.96
CA TRP A 197 6.27 -21.83 18.07
C TRP A 197 4.79 -21.60 18.43
N LYS A 198 3.99 -22.67 18.47
CA LYS A 198 2.55 -22.53 18.75
C LYS A 198 2.29 -21.94 20.12
N LYS A 199 3.10 -22.32 21.12
CA LYS A 199 3.04 -21.77 22.47
C LYS A 199 3.31 -20.27 22.50
N LEU A 200 4.35 -19.81 21.78
CA LEU A 200 4.65 -18.38 21.65
C LEU A 200 3.47 -17.62 21.03
N ILE A 201 2.92 -18.13 19.94
CA ILE A 201 1.79 -17.48 19.24
C ILE A 201 0.54 -17.42 20.13
N ALA A 202 0.23 -18.48 20.86
CA ALA A 202 -0.88 -18.51 21.82
C ALA A 202 -0.69 -17.46 22.92
N GLN A 203 0.53 -17.36 23.47
CA GLN A 203 0.88 -16.36 24.48
C GLN A 203 0.70 -14.93 23.95
N GLU A 204 1.19 -14.62 22.74
CA GLU A 204 1.04 -13.30 22.11
C GLU A 204 -0.44 -12.98 21.78
N ALA A 205 -1.23 -14.00 21.42
CA ALA A 205 -2.66 -13.85 21.20
C ALA A 205 -3.49 -13.79 22.51
N GLY A 206 -2.89 -14.10 23.68
CA GLY A 206 -3.55 -14.13 24.98
C GLY A 206 -4.61 -15.23 25.08
N VAL A 207 -4.28 -16.44 24.61
CA VAL A 207 -5.14 -17.63 24.61
C VAL A 207 -4.36 -18.90 24.94
N ASP A 208 -5.06 -20.01 25.18
CA ASP A 208 -4.44 -21.32 25.30
C ASP A 208 -4.04 -21.88 23.91
N GLU A 209 -3.02 -22.75 23.87
CA GLU A 209 -2.52 -23.31 22.60
C GLU A 209 -3.59 -24.07 21.81
N GLU A 210 -4.50 -24.75 22.50
CA GLU A 210 -5.61 -25.51 21.91
C GLU A 210 -6.63 -24.61 21.22
N GLN A 211 -6.74 -23.34 21.61
CA GLN A 211 -7.63 -22.38 21.00
C GLN A 211 -7.08 -21.81 19.69
N VAL A 212 -5.76 -21.93 19.43
CA VAL A 212 -5.17 -21.47 18.17
C VAL A 212 -5.50 -22.47 17.06
N LEU A 213 -6.34 -22.03 16.11
CA LEU A 213 -6.81 -22.85 14.98
C LEU A 213 -5.91 -22.72 13.77
N ASP A 214 -5.58 -21.47 13.38
CA ASP A 214 -4.76 -21.16 12.20
C ASP A 214 -4.16 -19.76 12.31
N MET A 215 -3.24 -19.40 11.39
CA MET A 215 -2.56 -18.11 11.42
C MET A 215 -2.05 -17.69 10.04
N ASP A 216 -2.09 -16.40 9.76
CA ASP A 216 -1.37 -15.75 8.66
C ASP A 216 -0.32 -14.82 9.26
N LEU A 217 0.91 -15.27 9.33
CA LEU A 217 2.01 -14.57 9.96
C LEU A 217 3.14 -14.31 8.97
N PHE A 218 3.71 -13.10 9.06
CA PHE A 218 4.75 -12.62 8.16
C PHE A 218 5.96 -12.11 8.94
N LEU A 219 7.14 -12.28 8.37
CA LEU A 219 8.34 -11.64 8.89
C LEU A 219 8.26 -10.13 8.66
N TYR A 220 8.77 -9.36 9.60
CA TYR A 220 8.98 -7.94 9.38
C TYR A 220 10.36 -7.49 9.89
N ASN A 221 10.94 -6.50 9.19
CA ASN A 221 12.15 -5.84 9.63
C ASN A 221 11.83 -4.91 10.82
N ARG A 222 12.55 -5.08 11.92
CA ARG A 222 12.36 -4.31 13.15
C ARG A 222 12.98 -2.91 13.13
N GLN A 223 13.71 -2.58 12.07
CA GLN A 223 14.24 -1.24 11.92
C GLN A 223 13.09 -0.24 11.76
N HIS A 224 13.01 0.73 12.66
CA HIS A 224 12.07 1.84 12.57
C HIS A 224 12.40 2.74 11.40
N GLY A 225 11.36 3.35 10.84
CA GLY A 225 11.52 4.37 9.82
C GLY A 225 12.25 5.60 10.39
N THR A 226 13.14 6.19 9.59
CA THR A 226 13.97 7.33 10.02
C THR A 226 14.22 8.30 8.89
N PHE A 227 14.59 9.54 9.25
CA PHE A 227 15.11 10.52 8.31
C PHE A 227 16.59 10.26 8.03
N VAL A 228 16.99 10.44 6.78
CA VAL A 228 18.38 10.31 6.33
C VAL A 228 18.75 11.44 5.38
N GLY A 229 20.06 11.69 5.25
CA GLY A 229 20.61 12.80 4.47
C GLY A 229 21.19 13.89 5.35
N LEU A 230 21.97 14.82 4.76
CA LEU A 230 22.65 15.88 5.49
C LEU A 230 21.66 16.82 6.21
N ASN A 231 20.53 17.08 5.55
CA ASN A 231 19.46 17.96 6.08
C ASN A 231 18.14 17.16 6.23
N GLU A 232 18.22 15.84 6.42
CA GLU A 232 17.07 14.97 6.58
C GLU A 232 16.10 14.98 5.37
N GLU A 233 16.65 15.08 4.16
CA GLU A 233 15.89 15.21 2.90
C GLU A 233 15.13 13.95 2.51
N TYR A 234 15.50 12.80 3.08
CA TYR A 234 14.96 11.51 2.69
C TYR A 234 14.42 10.73 3.88
N LEU A 235 13.60 9.75 3.58
CA LEU A 235 13.11 8.73 4.52
C LEU A 235 13.77 7.40 4.18
N ALA A 236 14.16 6.65 5.21
CA ALA A 236 14.53 5.24 5.11
C ALA A 236 13.58 4.43 5.97
N ALA A 237 12.76 3.59 5.36
CA ALA A 237 11.76 2.79 6.06
C ALA A 237 11.44 1.50 5.27
N PRO A 238 10.99 0.42 5.93
CA PRO A 238 10.39 -0.71 5.23
C PRO A 238 9.01 -0.34 4.68
N ARG A 239 8.53 -1.02 3.64
CA ARG A 239 7.15 -0.93 3.13
C ARG A 239 6.72 0.48 2.68
N LEU A 240 7.66 1.32 2.21
CA LEU A 240 7.31 2.58 1.54
C LEU A 240 6.47 2.31 0.30
N ASP A 241 6.78 1.24 -0.41
CA ASP A 241 5.93 0.63 -1.42
C ASP A 241 4.93 -0.33 -0.75
N ASP A 242 3.63 -0.02 -0.70
CA ASP A 242 3.00 1.21 -1.20
C ASP A 242 2.33 2.00 -0.06
N LEU A 243 2.81 1.80 1.20
CA LEU A 243 2.23 2.52 2.34
C LEU A 243 2.41 4.05 2.21
N GLN A 244 3.35 4.52 1.40
CA GLN A 244 3.49 5.96 1.13
C GLN A 244 2.31 6.48 0.30
N CYS A 245 1.94 5.80 -0.81
CA CYS A 245 0.77 6.20 -1.59
C CYS A 245 -0.52 5.98 -0.81
N MET A 246 -0.63 4.86 -0.11
CA MET A 246 -1.78 4.54 0.71
C MET A 246 -2.03 5.60 1.80
N TYR A 247 -1.01 5.93 2.59
CA TYR A 247 -1.12 6.90 3.68
C TYR A 247 -1.32 8.32 3.13
N GLY A 248 -0.53 8.75 2.16
CA GLY A 248 -0.61 10.09 1.59
C GLY A 248 -1.99 10.38 0.97
N SER A 249 -2.54 9.43 0.21
CA SER A 249 -3.88 9.56 -0.36
C SER A 249 -4.99 9.53 0.70
N LEU A 250 -4.84 8.70 1.75
CA LEU A 250 -5.76 8.69 2.90
C LEU A 250 -5.74 10.04 3.63
N ARG A 251 -4.56 10.65 3.84
CA ARG A 251 -4.45 11.97 4.44
C ARG A 251 -5.19 13.04 3.63
N GLY A 252 -4.99 13.06 2.31
CA GLY A 252 -5.72 13.97 1.43
C GLY A 252 -7.23 13.71 1.44
N PHE A 253 -7.66 12.44 1.43
CA PHE A 253 -9.07 12.06 1.51
C PHE A 253 -9.73 12.54 2.80
N LEU A 254 -9.06 12.39 3.94
CA LEU A 254 -9.59 12.80 5.25
C LEU A 254 -9.73 14.32 5.41
N GLU A 255 -8.85 15.09 4.75
CA GLU A 255 -8.82 16.56 4.79
C GLU A 255 -9.70 17.21 3.71
N ALA A 256 -10.24 16.41 2.76
CA ALA A 256 -11.04 16.93 1.66
C ALA A 256 -12.46 17.34 2.10
N ASP A 257 -12.89 18.51 1.62
CA ASP A 257 -14.27 19.00 1.70
C ASP A 257 -14.98 18.76 0.36
N ALA A 258 -15.24 17.47 0.06
CA ALA A 258 -15.88 17.05 -1.18
C ALA A 258 -17.33 17.56 -1.26
N LYS A 259 -17.67 18.30 -2.33
CA LYS A 259 -18.99 18.95 -2.51
C LYS A 259 -19.81 18.34 -3.63
N SER A 260 -19.19 17.63 -4.56
CA SER A 260 -19.86 17.03 -5.72
C SER A 260 -19.36 15.63 -6.00
N GLY A 261 -20.18 14.79 -6.61
CA GLY A 261 -19.85 13.39 -6.89
C GLY A 261 -19.66 12.56 -5.62
N ILE A 262 -19.22 11.33 -5.76
CA ILE A 262 -18.96 10.42 -4.64
C ILE A 262 -17.44 10.15 -4.58
N SER A 263 -16.81 10.60 -3.49
CA SER A 263 -15.38 10.37 -3.28
C SER A 263 -15.16 8.97 -2.72
N VAL A 264 -14.24 8.20 -3.31
CA VAL A 264 -13.96 6.80 -2.96
C VAL A 264 -12.46 6.61 -2.79
N TYR A 265 -12.05 6.16 -1.61
CA TYR A 265 -10.69 5.79 -1.29
C TYR A 265 -10.60 4.26 -1.20
N CYS A 266 -9.61 3.65 -1.86
CA CYS A 266 -9.43 2.21 -1.88
C CYS A 266 -8.00 1.83 -1.48
N ALA A 267 -7.86 0.81 -0.61
CA ALA A 267 -6.61 0.14 -0.30
C ALA A 267 -6.80 -1.36 -0.54
N PHE A 268 -6.11 -1.91 -1.53
CA PHE A 268 -6.23 -3.31 -1.95
C PHE A 268 -5.06 -4.15 -1.44
N ASP A 269 -5.33 -5.44 -1.19
CA ASP A 269 -4.35 -6.45 -0.82
C ASP A 269 -3.88 -7.24 -2.05
N ASN A 270 -2.74 -7.90 -1.91
CA ASN A 270 -2.17 -8.85 -2.87
C ASN A 270 -1.75 -8.25 -4.23
N GLU A 271 -1.46 -6.95 -4.30
CA GLU A 271 -0.86 -6.35 -5.49
C GLU A 271 0.45 -7.06 -5.85
N GLU A 272 1.31 -7.26 -4.87
CA GLU A 272 2.64 -7.85 -4.97
C GLU A 272 2.66 -9.31 -5.46
N THR A 273 1.49 -9.92 -5.52
CA THR A 273 1.27 -11.29 -6.02
C THR A 273 0.30 -11.33 -7.19
N GLY A 274 0.01 -10.19 -7.82
CA GLY A 274 -0.78 -10.07 -9.05
C GLY A 274 -2.26 -9.75 -8.85
N SER A 275 -2.68 -9.30 -7.68
CA SER A 275 -4.06 -8.83 -7.37
C SER A 275 -5.18 -9.88 -7.52
N VAL A 276 -4.86 -11.13 -7.87
CA VAL A 276 -5.84 -12.18 -8.13
C VAL A 276 -6.22 -12.89 -6.83
N SER A 277 -7.03 -12.21 -6.03
CA SER A 277 -7.60 -12.75 -4.79
C SER A 277 -8.98 -12.15 -4.56
N ARG A 278 -9.71 -12.64 -3.57
CA ARG A 278 -11.05 -12.15 -3.20
C ARG A 278 -11.05 -10.66 -2.78
N GLN A 279 -9.94 -10.17 -2.28
CA GLN A 279 -9.73 -8.82 -1.74
C GLN A 279 -8.79 -7.94 -2.58
N GLY A 280 -8.16 -8.48 -3.63
CA GLY A 280 -7.27 -7.73 -4.53
C GLY A 280 -8.02 -6.88 -5.55
N ALA A 281 -7.28 -6.06 -6.29
CA ALA A 281 -7.83 -5.17 -7.31
C ALA A 281 -8.52 -5.90 -8.48
N ALA A 282 -8.17 -7.18 -8.73
CA ALA A 282 -8.83 -8.02 -9.72
C ALA A 282 -10.17 -8.61 -9.25
N SER A 283 -10.53 -8.42 -7.98
CA SER A 283 -11.81 -8.91 -7.44
C SER A 283 -12.98 -7.99 -7.80
N THR A 284 -14.19 -8.46 -7.55
CA THR A 284 -15.40 -7.64 -7.68
C THR A 284 -15.59 -6.65 -6.53
N PHE A 285 -14.64 -6.52 -5.58
CA PHE A 285 -14.83 -5.72 -4.37
C PHE A 285 -15.20 -4.26 -4.68
N LEU A 286 -14.44 -3.62 -5.57
CA LEU A 286 -14.75 -2.26 -5.99
C LEU A 286 -16.11 -2.18 -6.68
N HIS A 287 -16.33 -3.04 -7.69
CA HIS A 287 -17.60 -3.11 -8.42
C HIS A 287 -18.81 -3.27 -7.47
N ASP A 288 -18.74 -4.25 -6.55
CA ASP A 288 -19.81 -4.54 -5.61
C ASP A 288 -20.12 -3.33 -4.72
N VAL A 289 -19.09 -2.64 -4.22
CA VAL A 289 -19.24 -1.43 -3.39
C VAL A 289 -19.92 -0.31 -4.18
N LEU A 290 -19.46 -0.01 -5.39
CA LEU A 290 -20.01 1.08 -6.22
C LEU A 290 -21.47 0.80 -6.61
N VAL A 291 -21.80 -0.44 -6.99
CA VAL A 291 -23.19 -0.86 -7.28
C VAL A 291 -24.06 -0.69 -6.04
N ARG A 292 -23.58 -1.10 -4.87
CA ARG A 292 -24.33 -1.00 -3.61
C ARG A 292 -24.54 0.45 -3.17
N ILE A 293 -23.56 1.34 -3.40
CA ILE A 293 -23.73 2.78 -3.16
C ILE A 293 -24.88 3.30 -4.01
N CYS A 294 -24.90 3.05 -5.32
CA CYS A 294 -25.97 3.49 -6.21
C CYS A 294 -27.32 2.93 -5.77
N ALA A 295 -27.42 1.64 -5.50
CA ALA A 295 -28.67 0.99 -5.09
C ALA A 295 -29.20 1.53 -3.75
N ALA A 296 -28.32 1.75 -2.75
CA ALA A 296 -28.71 2.29 -1.45
C ALA A 296 -29.15 3.77 -1.51
N LEU A 297 -28.72 4.51 -2.54
CA LEU A 297 -29.19 5.88 -2.83
C LEU A 297 -30.47 5.89 -3.71
N GLY A 298 -31.06 4.73 -4.01
CA GLY A 298 -32.29 4.60 -4.78
C GLY A 298 -32.07 4.56 -6.30
N GLY A 299 -30.84 4.41 -6.78
CA GLY A 299 -30.52 4.34 -8.19
C GLY A 299 -30.73 2.97 -8.81
N ALA A 300 -30.98 2.97 -10.11
CA ALA A 300 -31.03 1.78 -10.96
C ALA A 300 -29.65 1.45 -11.55
N GLN A 301 -29.58 0.34 -12.27
CA GLN A 301 -28.35 -0.05 -12.98
C GLN A 301 -27.89 1.01 -13.99
N GLU A 302 -28.81 1.68 -14.65
CA GLU A 302 -28.51 2.76 -15.60
C GLU A 302 -27.79 3.92 -14.90
N ASP A 303 -28.20 4.28 -13.68
CA ASP A 303 -27.57 5.35 -12.91
C ASP A 303 -26.12 4.96 -12.52
N TYR A 304 -25.89 3.69 -12.18
CA TYR A 304 -24.54 3.17 -11.94
C TYR A 304 -23.67 3.27 -13.21
N LEU A 305 -24.17 2.82 -14.35
CA LEU A 305 -23.41 2.84 -15.61
C LEU A 305 -23.05 4.28 -16.03
N ARG A 306 -23.99 5.21 -15.90
CA ARG A 306 -23.76 6.64 -16.14
C ARG A 306 -22.75 7.25 -15.17
N ALA A 307 -22.85 6.90 -13.89
CA ALA A 307 -21.91 7.36 -12.88
C ALA A 307 -20.49 6.89 -13.20
N VAL A 308 -20.31 5.59 -13.51
CA VAL A 308 -19.01 5.01 -13.88
C VAL A 308 -18.44 5.68 -15.14
N ALA A 309 -19.27 5.91 -16.18
CA ALA A 309 -18.83 6.55 -17.42
C ALA A 309 -18.30 7.99 -17.21
N GLY A 310 -18.85 8.71 -16.23
CA GLY A 310 -18.38 10.05 -15.84
C GLY A 310 -17.28 10.07 -14.78
N SER A 311 -16.81 8.92 -14.33
CA SER A 311 -15.88 8.79 -13.20
C SER A 311 -14.41 8.93 -13.63
N PHE A 312 -13.55 9.20 -12.62
CA PHE A 312 -12.11 9.26 -12.80
C PHE A 312 -11.40 8.57 -11.64
N MET A 313 -10.34 7.82 -11.95
CA MET A 313 -9.51 7.12 -10.96
C MET A 313 -8.06 7.61 -11.00
N ILE A 314 -7.49 7.86 -9.84
CA ILE A 314 -6.05 7.91 -9.64
C ILE A 314 -5.64 6.57 -9.02
N SER A 315 -4.74 5.86 -9.70
CA SER A 315 -4.11 4.63 -9.20
C SER A 315 -2.71 5.01 -8.70
N GLY A 316 -2.51 4.97 -7.40
CA GLY A 316 -1.26 5.31 -6.72
C GLY A 316 -0.49 4.05 -6.34
N ASP A 317 0.76 3.98 -6.77
CA ASP A 317 1.71 2.90 -6.52
C ASP A 317 3.12 3.45 -6.76
N ASN A 318 4.04 3.33 -5.82
CA ASN A 318 5.31 4.03 -5.86
C ASN A 318 6.09 3.82 -7.18
N ALA A 319 6.92 4.79 -7.53
CA ALA A 319 7.65 4.83 -8.80
C ALA A 319 9.17 4.75 -8.57
N HIS A 320 9.90 4.27 -9.56
CA HIS A 320 11.36 4.25 -9.51
C HIS A 320 11.94 5.65 -9.70
N ALA A 321 12.71 6.13 -8.70
CA ALA A 321 13.60 7.26 -8.88
C ALA A 321 14.85 6.85 -9.68
N VAL A 322 15.54 7.81 -10.30
CA VAL A 322 16.82 7.57 -10.93
C VAL A 322 17.85 7.13 -9.90
N HIS A 323 18.42 5.93 -10.10
CA HIS A 323 19.41 5.39 -9.17
C HIS A 323 20.76 6.14 -9.31
N PRO A 324 21.34 6.66 -8.22
CA PRO A 324 22.53 7.51 -8.29
C PRO A 324 23.76 6.79 -8.86
N SER A 325 23.91 5.49 -8.60
CA SER A 325 25.04 4.67 -9.10
C SER A 325 24.73 3.94 -10.41
N HIS A 326 23.45 3.89 -10.83
CA HIS A 326 23.00 3.19 -12.04
C HIS A 326 22.02 4.03 -12.86
N PRO A 327 22.41 5.28 -13.23
CA PRO A 327 21.52 6.17 -13.98
C PRO A 327 21.17 5.63 -15.37
N GLU A 328 21.93 4.71 -15.91
CA GLU A 328 21.68 4.00 -17.18
C GLU A 328 20.49 3.04 -17.13
N LYS A 329 19.97 2.71 -15.94
CA LYS A 329 18.76 1.88 -15.79
C LYS A 329 17.47 2.66 -16.02
N ALA A 330 17.53 3.99 -15.94
CA ALA A 330 16.38 4.85 -16.22
C ALA A 330 16.30 5.20 -17.72
N ASP A 331 15.12 5.64 -18.16
CA ASP A 331 14.94 6.29 -19.46
C ASP A 331 15.87 7.52 -19.57
N PRO A 332 16.42 7.84 -20.76
CA PRO A 332 17.37 8.93 -20.90
C PRO A 332 16.80 10.32 -20.60
N VAL A 333 15.48 10.52 -20.67
CA VAL A 333 14.84 11.84 -20.50
C VAL A 333 13.71 11.85 -19.45
N ASN A 334 12.99 10.75 -19.26
CA ASN A 334 11.94 10.63 -18.24
C ASN A 334 12.56 10.10 -16.94
N ARG A 335 13.07 11.01 -16.10
CA ARG A 335 14.00 10.71 -15.00
C ARG A 335 13.50 11.23 -13.65
N PRO A 336 12.56 10.53 -12.99
CA PRO A 336 12.01 10.98 -11.72
C PRO A 336 13.06 11.10 -10.63
N GLN A 337 12.92 12.12 -9.79
CA GLN A 337 13.77 12.39 -8.64
C GLN A 337 12.92 12.51 -7.37
N MET A 338 13.43 12.01 -6.26
CA MET A 338 12.82 12.17 -4.93
C MET A 338 12.72 13.65 -4.56
N ASN A 339 11.70 14.02 -3.79
CA ASN A 339 11.39 15.39 -3.38
C ASN A 339 11.00 16.34 -4.54
N GLN A 340 10.70 15.79 -5.71
CA GLN A 340 10.23 16.56 -6.86
C GLN A 340 8.77 16.24 -7.22
N GLY A 341 8.00 15.70 -6.26
CA GLY A 341 6.57 15.51 -6.35
C GLY A 341 6.15 14.27 -7.15
N VAL A 342 4.92 14.31 -7.60
CA VAL A 342 4.19 13.18 -8.16
C VAL A 342 4.74 12.75 -9.53
N VAL A 343 4.87 11.46 -9.74
CA VAL A 343 5.32 10.86 -11.00
C VAL A 343 4.13 10.24 -11.73
N VAL A 344 3.84 10.70 -12.95
CA VAL A 344 2.88 10.06 -13.86
C VAL A 344 3.57 8.93 -14.61
N LYS A 345 3.02 7.72 -14.53
CA LYS A 345 3.58 6.52 -15.15
C LYS A 345 2.92 6.28 -16.52
N PHE A 346 3.69 6.16 -17.61
CA PHE A 346 3.21 5.84 -18.95
C PHE A 346 3.83 4.55 -19.48
N ASN A 347 3.03 3.74 -20.16
CA ASN A 347 3.51 2.53 -20.81
C ASN A 347 2.69 2.21 -22.07
N ALA A 348 3.35 2.08 -23.23
CA ALA A 348 2.69 1.80 -24.51
C ALA A 348 1.97 0.43 -24.53
N ASN A 349 2.39 -0.53 -23.72
CA ASN A 349 1.78 -1.85 -23.61
C ASN A 349 0.66 -1.90 -22.56
N GLN A 350 0.17 -0.74 -22.10
CA GLN A 350 -0.93 -0.60 -21.14
C GLN A 350 -0.67 -1.34 -19.81
N LYS A 351 0.61 -1.39 -19.38
CA LYS A 351 0.97 -1.82 -18.02
C LYS A 351 0.57 -0.77 -16.97
N TYR A 352 0.41 0.47 -17.44
CA TYR A 352 -0.17 1.60 -16.72
C TYR A 352 -1.36 2.12 -17.53
N THR A 353 -2.40 2.59 -16.86
CA THR A 353 -3.65 3.08 -17.47
C THR A 353 -3.51 4.47 -18.10
N SER A 354 -2.43 5.19 -17.77
CA SER A 354 -2.24 6.58 -18.19
C SER A 354 -2.19 6.73 -19.71
N ASP A 355 -2.94 7.70 -20.18
CA ASP A 355 -2.95 8.19 -21.55
C ASP A 355 -2.78 9.72 -21.59
N ALA A 356 -2.87 10.34 -22.77
CA ALA A 356 -2.73 11.78 -22.91
C ALA A 356 -3.84 12.57 -22.19
N ARG A 357 -5.06 12.03 -22.14
CA ARG A 357 -6.22 12.67 -21.49
C ARG A 357 -6.07 12.65 -19.98
N SER A 358 -5.86 11.47 -19.42
CA SER A 358 -5.74 11.28 -17.98
C SER A 358 -4.49 11.96 -17.41
N GLY A 359 -3.37 11.94 -18.16
CA GLY A 359 -2.17 12.68 -17.81
C GLY A 359 -2.36 14.20 -17.82
N ALA A 360 -3.17 14.74 -18.75
CA ALA A 360 -3.50 16.16 -18.78
C ALA A 360 -4.33 16.58 -17.55
N VAL A 361 -5.35 15.77 -17.17
CA VAL A 361 -6.15 15.98 -15.95
C VAL A 361 -5.24 16.04 -14.74
N LEU A 362 -4.34 15.07 -14.58
CA LEU A 362 -3.46 15.03 -13.42
C LEU A 362 -2.54 16.24 -13.35
N ARG A 363 -1.95 16.68 -14.47
CA ARG A 363 -1.10 17.89 -14.49
C ARG A 363 -1.87 19.15 -14.06
N MET A 364 -3.13 19.26 -14.48
CA MET A 364 -3.97 20.39 -14.04
C MET A 364 -4.25 20.33 -12.53
N LEU A 365 -4.57 19.14 -12.00
CA LEU A 365 -4.78 18.95 -10.56
C LEU A 365 -3.50 19.24 -9.77
N CYS A 366 -2.34 18.75 -10.20
CA CYS A 366 -1.05 19.06 -9.59
C CYS A 366 -0.78 20.58 -9.58
N ALA A 367 -1.03 21.27 -10.71
CA ALA A 367 -0.83 22.72 -10.78
C ALA A 367 -1.75 23.50 -9.82
N ARG A 368 -3.02 23.07 -9.65
CA ARG A 368 -3.97 23.65 -8.70
C ARG A 368 -3.57 23.38 -7.26
N ALA A 369 -3.07 22.19 -6.97
CA ALA A 369 -2.58 21.80 -5.65
C ALA A 369 -1.20 22.42 -5.29
N GLY A 370 -0.52 23.10 -6.23
CA GLY A 370 0.85 23.57 -6.07
C GLY A 370 1.88 22.44 -5.93
N VAL A 371 1.60 21.28 -6.55
CA VAL A 371 2.42 20.06 -6.45
C VAL A 371 3.26 19.90 -7.73
N PRO A 372 4.59 19.69 -7.61
CA PRO A 372 5.42 19.35 -8.76
C PRO A 372 5.00 18.02 -9.40
N CYS A 373 5.13 17.91 -10.73
CA CYS A 373 4.71 16.74 -11.49
C CYS A 373 5.81 16.30 -12.46
N GLN A 374 6.15 15.02 -12.41
CA GLN A 374 7.18 14.39 -13.20
C GLN A 374 6.58 13.30 -14.11
N ASN A 375 7.36 12.78 -15.06
CA ASN A 375 6.95 11.66 -15.91
C ASN A 375 7.89 10.48 -15.72
N TYR A 376 7.33 9.28 -15.82
CA TYR A 376 8.07 8.03 -15.86
C TYR A 376 7.66 7.21 -17.08
N THR A 377 8.66 6.67 -17.75
CA THR A 377 8.53 5.58 -18.71
C THR A 377 9.66 4.59 -18.47
N ASN A 378 9.41 3.32 -18.73
CA ASN A 378 10.51 2.35 -18.71
C ASN A 378 11.50 2.64 -19.84
N ARG A 379 12.78 2.28 -19.64
CA ARG A 379 13.71 2.12 -20.77
C ARG A 379 13.09 1.17 -21.79
N SER A 380 13.21 1.51 -23.10
CA SER A 380 12.53 0.75 -24.17
C SER A 380 12.96 -0.72 -24.26
N ASP A 381 14.13 -1.07 -23.72
CA ASP A 381 14.70 -2.41 -23.68
C ASP A 381 14.48 -3.14 -22.34
N MET A 382 13.72 -2.53 -21.40
CA MET A 382 13.41 -3.11 -20.10
C MET A 382 11.90 -3.32 -19.95
N ALA A 383 11.52 -4.53 -19.56
CA ALA A 383 10.14 -4.81 -19.18
C ALA A 383 9.82 -4.11 -17.84
N GLY A 384 8.74 -3.34 -17.82
CA GLY A 384 8.21 -2.75 -16.57
C GLY A 384 7.32 -3.71 -15.81
N GLY A 385 7.11 -3.41 -14.53
CA GLY A 385 6.02 -4.00 -13.75
C GLY A 385 4.64 -3.56 -14.26
N SER A 386 3.60 -4.08 -13.64
CA SER A 386 2.21 -3.63 -13.77
C SER A 386 1.80 -3.00 -12.46
N THR A 387 0.67 -2.31 -12.43
CA THR A 387 0.08 -1.73 -11.22
C THR A 387 -1.36 -2.21 -11.05
N LEU A 388 -1.97 -1.84 -9.93
CA LEU A 388 -3.36 -2.18 -9.65
C LEU A 388 -4.37 -1.49 -10.60
N GLY A 389 -4.00 -0.38 -11.24
CA GLY A 389 -4.91 0.44 -12.05
C GLY A 389 -5.46 -0.29 -13.28
N ASN A 390 -4.58 -0.85 -14.11
CA ASN A 390 -5.00 -1.61 -15.29
C ASN A 390 -5.75 -2.90 -14.92
N ILE A 391 -5.43 -3.50 -13.77
CA ILE A 391 -6.12 -4.68 -13.25
C ILE A 391 -7.53 -4.30 -12.78
N SER A 392 -7.66 -3.25 -11.96
CA SER A 392 -8.95 -2.76 -11.46
C SER A 392 -9.89 -2.36 -12.60
N ASN A 393 -9.37 -1.77 -13.69
CA ASN A 393 -10.14 -1.41 -14.89
C ASN A 393 -10.74 -2.62 -15.61
N THR A 394 -10.30 -3.84 -15.36
CA THR A 394 -10.96 -5.05 -15.87
C THR A 394 -12.28 -5.34 -15.16
N GLN A 395 -12.47 -4.81 -13.95
CA GLN A 395 -13.69 -4.99 -13.14
C GLN A 395 -14.61 -3.76 -13.22
N VAL A 396 -14.04 -2.54 -13.21
CA VAL A 396 -14.76 -1.28 -13.31
C VAL A 396 -14.01 -0.40 -14.33
N SER A 397 -14.47 -0.43 -15.58
CA SER A 397 -13.81 0.27 -16.69
C SER A 397 -14.15 1.75 -16.66
N LEU A 398 -13.17 2.60 -16.34
CA LEU A 398 -13.31 4.04 -16.28
C LEU A 398 -12.02 4.77 -16.66
N GLN A 399 -12.07 6.10 -16.85
CA GLN A 399 -10.90 6.91 -17.13
C GLN A 399 -9.95 6.88 -15.92
N ALA A 400 -8.68 6.51 -16.15
CA ALA A 400 -7.72 6.36 -15.06
C ALA A 400 -6.33 6.89 -15.40
N VAL A 401 -5.57 7.24 -14.36
CA VAL A 401 -4.17 7.62 -14.43
C VAL A 401 -3.37 6.89 -13.38
N ASP A 402 -2.23 6.29 -13.74
CA ASP A 402 -1.28 5.70 -12.81
C ASP A 402 -0.22 6.72 -12.41
N ILE A 403 -0.05 6.86 -11.11
CA ILE A 403 0.96 7.73 -10.50
C ILE A 403 1.78 6.97 -9.47
N GLY A 404 2.84 7.60 -8.98
CA GLY A 404 3.57 7.10 -7.82
C GLY A 404 4.49 8.15 -7.22
N MET A 405 4.94 7.90 -6.01
CA MET A 405 5.99 8.68 -5.39
C MET A 405 7.35 8.05 -5.71
N PRO A 406 8.36 8.88 -6.09
CA PRO A 406 9.65 8.34 -6.51
C PRO A 406 10.43 7.82 -5.32
N GLN A 407 10.92 6.56 -5.43
CA GLN A 407 11.73 5.91 -4.39
C GLN A 407 12.92 5.14 -4.96
N LEU A 408 13.85 4.78 -4.09
CA LEU A 408 14.97 3.88 -4.34
C LEU A 408 14.82 2.60 -3.51
N ALA A 409 15.50 1.55 -3.94
CA ALA A 409 15.52 0.24 -3.28
C ALA A 409 14.11 -0.37 -3.08
N MET A 410 13.19 -0.12 -4.02
CA MET A 410 11.85 -0.75 -4.03
C MET A 410 11.95 -2.26 -3.83
N HIS A 411 11.06 -2.84 -3.01
CA HIS A 411 11.03 -4.25 -2.61
C HIS A 411 12.21 -4.71 -1.72
N SER A 412 13.00 -3.77 -1.19
CA SER A 412 13.97 -4.05 -0.12
C SER A 412 13.29 -4.17 1.23
N SER A 413 13.94 -4.82 2.19
CA SER A 413 13.49 -4.78 3.59
C SER A 413 13.62 -3.39 4.24
N CYS A 414 14.30 -2.45 3.56
CA CYS A 414 14.39 -1.03 3.89
C CYS A 414 14.56 -0.25 2.59
N GLU A 415 13.66 0.66 2.31
CA GLU A 415 13.53 1.46 1.10
C GLU A 415 13.84 2.91 1.39
N MET A 416 13.95 3.75 0.35
CA MET A 416 14.30 5.16 0.50
C MET A 416 13.38 6.02 -0.36
N ALA A 417 12.74 7.05 0.22
CA ALA A 417 11.86 8.00 -0.46
C ALA A 417 12.17 9.45 -0.07
N GLY A 418 11.59 10.41 -0.79
CA GLY A 418 11.72 11.83 -0.47
C GLY A 418 10.86 12.23 0.72
N ALA A 419 11.41 13.02 1.64
CA ALA A 419 10.71 13.47 2.84
C ALA A 419 9.54 14.45 2.54
N LYS A 420 9.56 15.13 1.39
CA LYS A 420 8.49 16.06 0.98
C LYS A 420 7.35 15.34 0.23
N ASP A 421 7.62 14.19 -0.36
CA ASP A 421 6.76 13.59 -1.37
C ASP A 421 5.41 13.12 -0.81
N THR A 422 5.37 12.69 0.46
CA THR A 422 4.11 12.31 1.14
C THR A 422 3.14 13.50 1.26
N ALA A 423 3.64 14.68 1.59
CA ALA A 423 2.82 15.88 1.68
C ALA A 423 2.34 16.36 0.30
N TYR A 424 3.18 16.24 -0.74
CA TYR A 424 2.76 16.50 -2.12
C TYR A 424 1.62 15.57 -2.55
N LEU A 425 1.71 14.29 -2.22
CA LEU A 425 0.64 13.35 -2.53
C LEU A 425 -0.66 13.66 -1.78
N ALA A 426 -0.56 14.00 -0.49
CA ALA A 426 -1.73 14.38 0.30
C ALA A 426 -2.42 15.63 -0.25
N ALA A 427 -1.64 16.63 -0.70
CA ALA A 427 -2.17 17.83 -1.34
C ALA A 427 -2.87 17.54 -2.67
N LEU A 428 -2.26 16.71 -3.53
CA LEU A 428 -2.88 16.26 -4.77
C LEU A 428 -4.18 15.50 -4.51
N ALA A 429 -4.18 14.55 -3.57
CA ALA A 429 -5.36 13.75 -3.26
C ALA A 429 -6.50 14.61 -2.71
N LYS A 430 -6.19 15.58 -1.84
CA LYS A 430 -7.18 16.56 -1.36
C LYS A 430 -7.78 17.35 -2.51
N GLU A 431 -6.97 17.96 -3.37
CA GLU A 431 -7.44 18.71 -4.57
C GLU A 431 -8.30 17.83 -5.47
N PHE A 432 -7.90 16.59 -5.72
CA PHE A 432 -8.65 15.65 -6.55
C PHE A 432 -10.04 15.35 -6.00
N PHE A 433 -10.16 15.15 -4.69
CA PHE A 433 -11.46 14.89 -4.05
C PHE A 433 -12.34 16.14 -3.94
N GLU A 434 -11.77 17.33 -3.89
CA GLU A 434 -12.50 18.61 -3.85
C GLU A 434 -12.90 19.12 -5.24
N ALA A 435 -12.13 18.80 -6.29
CA ALA A 435 -12.40 19.24 -7.65
C ALA A 435 -13.70 18.64 -8.20
N GLU A 436 -14.48 19.41 -8.92
CA GLU A 436 -15.57 18.90 -9.75
C GLU A 436 -15.04 18.56 -11.13
N LEU A 437 -15.13 17.28 -11.50
CA LEU A 437 -14.70 16.75 -12.79
C LEU A 437 -15.93 16.40 -13.65
N VAL A 438 -16.01 16.94 -14.85
CA VAL A 438 -16.96 16.54 -15.88
C VAL A 438 -16.19 15.88 -17.01
N VAL A 439 -16.41 14.59 -17.21
CA VAL A 439 -15.69 13.75 -18.17
C VAL A 439 -16.63 13.36 -19.31
N THR A 440 -16.29 13.74 -20.54
CA THR A 440 -16.96 13.31 -21.77
C THR A 440 -15.91 12.87 -22.80
N ASP A 441 -16.31 12.31 -23.92
CA ASP A 441 -15.35 11.92 -24.97
C ASP A 441 -14.68 13.13 -25.62
N GLU A 442 -15.36 14.26 -25.71
CA GLU A 442 -14.85 15.48 -26.37
C GLU A 442 -14.00 16.33 -25.45
N GLU A 443 -14.36 16.42 -24.17
CA GLU A 443 -13.69 17.31 -23.23
C GLU A 443 -13.70 16.78 -21.80
N ILE A 444 -12.75 17.25 -21.01
CA ILE A 444 -12.74 17.10 -19.55
C ILE A 444 -12.64 18.50 -18.96
N ARG A 445 -13.57 18.83 -18.07
CA ARG A 445 -13.57 20.11 -17.33
C ARG A 445 -13.26 19.86 -15.88
N ILE A 446 -12.48 20.75 -15.28
CA ILE A 446 -12.10 20.73 -13.87
C ILE A 446 -12.47 22.09 -13.26
N PHE A 447 -13.45 22.11 -12.37
CA PHE A 447 -13.98 23.32 -11.71
C PHE A 447 -13.45 23.48 -10.29
#